data_3137c9a857d3391b52f42f4c599095f7
#
_entry.id   3137c9a857d3391b52f42f4c599095f7
#
_cell.length_a   1.000
_cell.length_b   1.000
_cell.length_c   1.000
_cell.angle_alpha   90.00
_cell.angle_beta   90.00
_cell.angle_gamma   90.00
#
_symmetry.space_group_name_H-M   'P 1'
#
loop_
_entity.id
_entity.type
_entity.pdbx_description
1 polymer ?
#
loop_
_entity_poly.entity_id
_entity_poly.type
_entity_poly.pdbx_seq_one_letter_code
_entity_poly.pdbx_strand_id
1 'polypeptide(L)'
;ESAITEFAEHGFDSANINKIAQNAGVSIGSMYKYFNSKEDLFLTIIHFGVEATKAVLEEIMRGEGDLLTRIEKIIKAIQFQSRSNVHLTMLYNEMAIESHSDLVWKIVSDMEGVTAGLYSSLIKEAQEAGTVRKDIDAKLFAFFLDNLFILLQFSYSCEYYKERLKLFVGEDVFGKDELVAEQLLKFIKGAFFLI
;
A
#
# COMPACT_ATOMS: atom_id res chain seq x y z
N GLU A 1 9.00 -2.07 15.61
CA GLU A 1 10.07 -1.84 14.63
C GLU A 1 10.95 -3.07 14.43
N SER A 2 11.59 -3.62 15.48
CA SER A 2 12.51 -4.77 15.37
C SER A 2 11.92 -5.97 14.61
N ALA A 3 10.64 -6.27 14.81
CA ALA A 3 9.96 -7.35 14.12
C ALA A 3 9.66 -7.00 12.64
N ILE A 4 9.29 -5.76 12.36
CA ILE A 4 9.08 -5.28 10.98
C ILE A 4 10.37 -5.44 10.18
N THR A 5 11.50 -4.99 10.73
CA THR A 5 12.82 -5.12 10.08
C THR A 5 13.19 -6.59 9.84
N GLU A 6 13.10 -7.44 10.87
CA GLU A 6 13.48 -8.85 10.75
C GLU A 6 12.61 -9.60 9.73
N PHE A 7 11.30 -9.36 9.71
CA PHE A 7 10.41 -9.97 8.72
C PHE A 7 10.64 -9.41 7.31
N ALA A 8 10.87 -8.10 7.17
CA ALA A 8 11.12 -7.50 5.85
C ALA A 8 12.45 -7.94 5.22
N GLU A 9 13.48 -8.22 6.04
CA GLU A 9 14.80 -8.63 5.56
C GLU A 9 14.93 -10.14 5.30
N HIS A 10 14.17 -10.97 6.02
CA HIS A 10 14.37 -12.42 6.03
C HIS A 10 13.13 -13.22 5.62
N GLY A 11 12.00 -12.54 5.38
CA GLY A 11 10.72 -13.18 5.13
C GLY A 11 10.10 -13.84 6.37
N PHE A 12 8.82 -14.21 6.26
CA PHE A 12 8.10 -14.83 7.37
C PHE A 12 8.78 -16.13 7.84
N ASP A 13 9.14 -17.02 6.92
CA ASP A 13 9.64 -18.35 7.25
C ASP A 13 11.01 -18.32 7.95
N SER A 14 11.94 -17.50 7.45
CA SER A 14 13.32 -17.42 7.93
C SER A 14 13.53 -16.45 9.09
N ALA A 15 12.57 -15.58 9.38
CA ALA A 15 12.66 -14.62 10.48
C ALA A 15 12.81 -15.31 11.86
N ASN A 16 13.71 -14.76 12.67
CA ASN A 16 14.12 -15.33 13.95
C ASN A 16 13.56 -14.54 15.14
N ILE A 17 12.62 -15.15 15.85
CA ILE A 17 11.96 -14.54 17.02
C ILE A 17 12.95 -14.17 18.14
N ASN A 18 14.03 -14.96 18.34
CA ASN A 18 15.04 -14.61 19.34
C ASN A 18 15.80 -13.33 18.97
N LYS A 19 16.06 -13.16 17.67
CA LYS A 19 16.71 -11.95 17.14
C LYS A 19 15.80 -10.72 17.30
N ILE A 20 14.50 -10.88 17.02
CA ILE A 20 13.50 -9.84 17.24
C ILE A 20 13.48 -9.42 18.72
N ALA A 21 13.41 -10.38 19.65
CA ALA A 21 13.40 -10.10 21.10
C ALA A 21 14.68 -9.38 21.52
N GLN A 22 15.84 -9.86 21.07
CA GLN A 22 17.14 -9.24 21.35
C GLN A 22 17.22 -7.79 20.86
N ASN A 23 16.81 -7.55 19.60
CA ASN A 23 16.85 -6.21 19.00
C ASN A 23 15.81 -5.27 19.65
N ALA A 24 14.71 -5.80 20.16
CA ALA A 24 13.70 -5.05 20.91
C ALA A 24 14.10 -4.80 22.39
N GLY A 25 15.21 -5.38 22.87
CA GLY A 25 15.66 -5.25 24.25
C GLY A 25 14.75 -5.98 25.26
N VAL A 26 14.02 -7.03 24.83
CA VAL A 26 13.11 -7.81 25.69
C VAL A 26 13.51 -9.28 25.74
N SER A 27 13.11 -9.98 26.82
CA SER A 27 13.30 -11.42 26.87
C SER A 27 12.31 -12.13 25.96
N ILE A 28 12.71 -13.31 25.45
CA ILE A 28 11.83 -14.16 24.64
C ILE A 28 10.56 -14.56 25.42
N GLY A 29 10.70 -14.81 26.73
CA GLY A 29 9.57 -15.09 27.61
C GLY A 29 8.61 -13.90 27.77
N SER A 30 9.14 -12.67 27.77
CA SER A 30 8.30 -11.47 27.76
C SER A 30 7.53 -11.33 26.46
N MET A 31 8.16 -11.65 25.34
CA MET A 31 7.52 -11.59 24.03
C MET A 31 6.36 -12.56 23.89
N TYR A 32 6.54 -13.81 24.34
CA TYR A 32 5.47 -14.83 24.34
C TYR A 32 4.35 -14.60 25.36
N LYS A 33 4.43 -13.58 26.22
CA LYS A 33 3.29 -13.10 27.01
C LYS A 33 2.30 -12.25 26.20
N TYR A 34 2.77 -11.63 25.15
CA TYR A 34 1.96 -10.74 24.29
C TYR A 34 1.57 -11.39 22.98
N PHE A 35 2.40 -12.27 22.45
CA PHE A 35 2.22 -12.94 21.15
C PHE A 35 2.29 -14.44 21.33
N ASN A 36 1.23 -15.16 20.95
CA ASN A 36 1.14 -16.61 21.12
C ASN A 36 2.09 -17.39 20.20
N SER A 37 2.47 -16.79 19.05
CA SER A 37 3.29 -17.42 18.02
C SER A 37 4.00 -16.36 17.15
N LYS A 38 4.91 -16.80 16.28
CA LYS A 38 5.50 -15.97 15.23
C LYS A 38 4.44 -15.42 14.27
N GLU A 39 3.45 -16.25 13.95
CA GLU A 39 2.32 -15.86 13.12
C GLU A 39 1.48 -14.75 13.78
N ASP A 40 1.19 -14.85 15.07
CA ASP A 40 0.43 -13.85 15.82
C ASP A 40 1.15 -12.49 15.85
N LEU A 41 2.47 -12.50 16.07
CA LEU A 41 3.30 -11.31 15.96
C LEU A 41 3.27 -10.72 14.54
N PHE A 42 3.40 -11.55 13.52
CA PHE A 42 3.37 -11.14 12.13
C PHE A 42 2.04 -10.50 11.75
N LEU A 43 0.93 -11.17 12.05
CA LEU A 43 -0.43 -10.65 11.80
C LEU A 43 -0.68 -9.33 12.55
N THR A 44 -0.17 -9.20 13.77
CA THR A 44 -0.28 -7.94 14.54
C THR A 44 0.42 -6.78 13.82
N ILE A 45 1.60 -7.03 13.23
CA ILE A 45 2.33 -6.03 12.45
C ILE A 45 1.56 -5.64 11.19
N ILE A 46 1.03 -6.62 10.49
CA ILE A 46 0.23 -6.37 9.29
C ILE A 46 -1.02 -5.56 9.63
N HIS A 47 -1.74 -5.94 10.65
CA HIS A 47 -2.90 -5.18 11.14
C HIS A 47 -2.54 -3.72 11.47
N PHE A 48 -1.40 -3.50 12.12
CA PHE A 48 -0.93 -2.15 12.39
C PHE A 48 -0.72 -1.34 11.09
N GLY A 49 -0.11 -1.96 10.07
CA GLY A 49 0.09 -1.33 8.75
C GLY A 49 -1.25 -1.03 8.04
N VAL A 50 -2.22 -1.94 8.11
CA VAL A 50 -3.56 -1.77 7.55
C VAL A 50 -4.28 -0.59 8.22
N GLU A 51 -4.30 -0.53 9.54
CA GLU A 51 -4.95 0.56 10.27
C GLU A 51 -4.27 1.91 10.00
N ALA A 52 -2.94 1.94 9.87
CA ALA A 52 -2.22 3.16 9.49
C ALA A 52 -2.61 3.63 8.07
N THR A 53 -2.68 2.72 7.10
CA THR A 53 -3.12 3.03 5.72
C THR A 53 -4.56 3.51 5.70
N LYS A 54 -5.45 2.83 6.40
CA LYS A 54 -6.85 3.21 6.55
C LYS A 54 -7.01 4.62 7.12
N ALA A 55 -6.26 4.95 8.17
CA ALA A 55 -6.30 6.28 8.79
C ALA A 55 -5.91 7.39 7.79
N VAL A 56 -4.86 7.17 6.99
CA VAL A 56 -4.44 8.11 5.93
C VAL A 56 -5.52 8.26 4.87
N LEU A 57 -6.09 7.16 4.39
CA LEU A 57 -7.16 7.20 3.40
C LEU A 57 -8.40 7.90 3.93
N GLU A 58 -8.84 7.61 5.15
CA GLU A 58 -9.97 8.28 5.79
C GLU A 58 -9.73 9.79 5.97
N GLU A 59 -8.52 10.22 6.29
CA GLU A 59 -8.16 11.63 6.36
C GLU A 59 -8.28 12.30 5.00
N ILE A 60 -7.75 11.67 3.94
CA ILE A 60 -7.89 12.16 2.57
C ILE A 60 -9.37 12.27 2.17
N MET A 61 -10.19 11.28 2.56
CA MET A 61 -11.62 11.26 2.23
C MET A 61 -12.43 12.31 2.96
N ARG A 62 -12.09 12.60 4.21
CA ARG A 62 -12.73 13.68 4.99
C ARG A 62 -12.32 15.09 4.53
N GLY A 63 -11.17 15.19 3.85
CA GLY A 63 -10.65 16.43 3.33
C GLY A 63 -11.50 17.00 2.18
N GLU A 64 -11.39 18.31 1.98
CA GLU A 64 -12.03 18.99 0.86
C GLU A 64 -11.37 18.61 -0.48
N GLY A 65 -12.16 18.64 -1.54
CA GLY A 65 -11.73 18.44 -2.91
C GLY A 65 -12.57 17.39 -3.65
N ASP A 66 -12.48 17.45 -4.97
CA ASP A 66 -13.08 16.48 -5.87
C ASP A 66 -12.30 15.16 -5.91
N LEU A 67 -12.79 14.20 -6.68
CA LEU A 67 -12.14 12.89 -6.82
C LEU A 67 -10.68 13.02 -7.33
N LEU A 68 -10.39 13.92 -8.27
CA LEU A 68 -9.02 14.12 -8.78
C LEU A 68 -8.07 14.62 -7.69
N THR A 69 -8.51 15.58 -6.89
CA THR A 69 -7.75 16.09 -5.74
C THR A 69 -7.44 14.97 -4.73
N ARG A 70 -8.42 14.09 -4.46
CA ARG A 70 -8.21 12.94 -3.57
C ARG A 70 -7.24 11.93 -4.15
N ILE A 71 -7.36 11.62 -5.45
CA ILE A 71 -6.40 10.74 -6.17
C ILE A 71 -4.98 11.32 -6.10
N GLU A 72 -4.80 12.62 -6.31
CA GLU A 72 -3.49 13.28 -6.18
C GLU A 72 -2.90 13.12 -4.78
N LYS A 73 -3.71 13.33 -3.74
CA LYS A 73 -3.29 13.14 -2.34
C LYS A 73 -2.88 11.69 -2.07
N ILE A 74 -3.60 10.70 -2.60
CA ILE A 74 -3.26 9.29 -2.48
C ILE A 74 -1.91 9.00 -3.16
N ILE A 75 -1.69 9.48 -4.39
CA ILE A 75 -0.42 9.31 -5.11
C ILE A 75 0.74 9.87 -4.28
N LYS A 76 0.61 11.08 -3.75
CA LYS A 76 1.65 11.72 -2.91
C LYS A 76 1.86 10.97 -1.59
N ALA A 77 0.81 10.47 -0.97
CA ALA A 77 0.90 9.64 0.23
C ALA A 77 1.66 8.33 -0.04
N ILE A 78 1.40 7.65 -1.17
CA ILE A 78 2.12 6.44 -1.59
C ILE A 78 3.62 6.73 -1.79
N GLN A 79 3.97 7.80 -2.51
CA GLN A 79 5.36 8.21 -2.72
C GLN A 79 6.08 8.47 -1.39
N PHE A 80 5.43 9.19 -0.47
CA PHE A 80 5.97 9.49 0.85
C PHE A 80 6.12 8.22 1.72
N GLN A 81 5.07 7.41 1.84
CA GLN A 81 5.07 6.21 2.68
C GLN A 81 6.07 5.17 2.20
N SER A 82 6.16 4.94 0.89
CA SER A 82 7.11 3.97 0.31
C SER A 82 8.58 4.32 0.58
N ARG A 83 8.89 5.59 0.85
CA ARG A 83 10.23 6.05 1.22
C ARG A 83 10.46 6.10 2.73
N SER A 84 9.44 6.53 3.48
CA SER A 84 9.55 6.74 4.93
C SER A 84 9.44 5.44 5.73
N ASN A 85 8.67 4.46 5.23
CA ASN A 85 8.38 3.19 5.88
C ASN A 85 8.80 2.01 5.01
N VAL A 86 10.06 2.02 4.53
CA VAL A 86 10.58 1.05 3.55
C VAL A 86 10.35 -0.40 4.00
N HIS A 87 10.68 -0.76 5.24
CA HIS A 87 10.54 -2.12 5.74
C HIS A 87 9.07 -2.58 5.79
N LEU A 88 8.16 -1.72 6.22
CA LEU A 88 6.73 -2.06 6.23
C LEU A 88 6.19 -2.25 4.81
N THR A 89 6.63 -1.40 3.87
CA THR A 89 6.26 -1.51 2.46
C THR A 89 6.87 -2.76 1.81
N MET A 90 8.11 -3.11 2.15
CA MET A 90 8.74 -4.36 1.70
C MET A 90 7.99 -5.58 2.21
N LEU A 91 7.60 -5.58 3.47
CA LEU A 91 6.82 -6.65 4.08
C LEU A 91 5.47 -6.85 3.37
N TYR A 92 4.78 -5.77 3.04
CA TYR A 92 3.56 -5.81 2.24
C TYR A 92 3.80 -6.39 0.84
N ASN A 93 4.85 -5.95 0.17
CA ASN A 93 5.19 -6.41 -1.17
C ASN A 93 5.52 -7.93 -1.18
N GLU A 94 6.24 -8.40 -0.17
CA GLU A 94 6.58 -9.82 -0.02
C GLU A 94 5.33 -10.68 0.15
N MET A 95 4.40 -10.22 0.98
CA MET A 95 3.12 -10.92 1.17
C MET A 95 2.28 -11.00 -0.10
N ALA A 96 2.31 -9.99 -0.94
CA ALA A 96 1.58 -9.98 -2.22
C ALA A 96 2.13 -11.01 -3.23
N ILE A 97 3.35 -11.50 -3.02
CA ILE A 97 4.05 -12.44 -3.92
C ILE A 97 4.05 -13.86 -3.36
N GLU A 98 4.08 -14.04 -2.04
CA GLU A 98 4.16 -15.36 -1.40
C GLU A 98 2.77 -15.99 -1.17
N SER A 99 2.63 -17.24 -1.59
CA SER A 99 1.39 -18.03 -1.50
C SER A 99 1.34 -18.92 -0.25
N HIS A 100 1.39 -18.36 0.95
CA HIS A 100 1.02 -19.10 2.17
C HIS A 100 -0.50 -19.02 2.38
N SER A 101 -1.20 -20.08 1.94
CA SER A 101 -2.64 -20.06 1.67
C SER A 101 -3.55 -19.51 2.80
N ASP A 102 -3.35 -19.92 4.03
CA ASP A 102 -4.27 -19.55 5.13
C ASP A 102 -4.00 -18.15 5.70
N LEU A 103 -2.73 -17.72 5.72
CA LEU A 103 -2.32 -16.40 6.17
C LEU A 103 -2.74 -15.33 5.15
N VAL A 104 -2.50 -15.58 3.88
CA VAL A 104 -2.84 -14.69 2.77
C VAL A 104 -4.33 -14.34 2.76
N TRP A 105 -5.21 -15.34 2.93
CA TRP A 105 -6.67 -15.07 2.90
C TRP A 105 -7.14 -14.17 4.04
N LYS A 106 -6.59 -14.32 5.25
CA LYS A 106 -6.91 -13.44 6.37
C LYS A 106 -6.50 -11.99 6.08
N ILE A 107 -5.31 -11.83 5.54
CA ILE A 107 -4.70 -10.53 5.28
C ILE A 107 -5.38 -9.83 4.10
N VAL A 108 -5.57 -10.53 2.98
CA VAL A 108 -6.23 -9.98 1.78
C VAL A 108 -7.62 -9.46 2.10
N SER A 109 -8.42 -10.21 2.88
CA SER A 109 -9.75 -9.77 3.26
C SER A 109 -9.74 -8.46 4.06
N ASP A 110 -8.80 -8.32 4.99
CA ASP A 110 -8.72 -7.15 5.87
C ASP A 110 -8.12 -5.92 5.14
N MET A 111 -7.11 -6.12 4.31
CA MET A 111 -6.41 -5.05 3.59
C MET A 111 -7.19 -4.57 2.38
N GLU A 112 -7.47 -5.48 1.46
CA GLU A 112 -8.13 -5.15 0.19
C GLU A 112 -9.60 -4.76 0.39
N GLY A 113 -10.25 -5.28 1.44
CA GLY A 113 -11.61 -4.91 1.78
C GLY A 113 -11.79 -3.42 2.07
N VAL A 114 -10.79 -2.78 2.68
CA VAL A 114 -10.81 -1.33 2.99
C VAL A 114 -10.70 -0.51 1.72
N THR A 115 -9.68 -0.77 0.89
CA THR A 115 -9.42 -0.02 -0.35
C THR A 115 -10.52 -0.25 -1.38
N ALA A 116 -10.93 -1.50 -1.59
CA ALA A 116 -11.99 -1.87 -2.54
C ALA A 116 -13.33 -1.19 -2.22
N GLY A 117 -13.73 -1.19 -0.94
CA GLY A 117 -14.96 -0.52 -0.50
C GLY A 117 -14.89 0.99 -0.70
N LEU A 118 -13.81 1.60 -0.27
CA LEU A 118 -13.60 3.04 -0.30
C LEU A 118 -13.54 3.56 -1.74
N TYR A 119 -12.69 2.99 -2.58
CA TYR A 119 -12.53 3.44 -3.97
C TYR A 119 -13.80 3.20 -4.80
N SER A 120 -14.47 2.06 -4.61
CA SER A 120 -15.72 1.78 -5.32
C SER A 120 -16.82 2.79 -4.98
N SER A 121 -16.94 3.19 -3.70
CA SER A 121 -17.92 4.20 -3.28
C SER A 121 -17.63 5.57 -3.88
N LEU A 122 -16.37 6.01 -3.83
CA LEU A 122 -15.95 7.29 -4.42
C LEU A 122 -16.20 7.37 -5.93
N ILE A 123 -15.86 6.30 -6.63
CA ILE A 123 -16.05 6.25 -8.09
C ILE A 123 -17.53 6.27 -8.42
N LYS A 124 -18.35 5.53 -7.67
CA LYS A 124 -19.79 5.53 -7.85
C LYS A 124 -20.39 6.91 -7.60
N GLU A 125 -20.00 7.60 -6.53
CA GLU A 125 -20.42 9.00 -6.27
C GLU A 125 -20.03 9.93 -7.42
N ALA A 126 -18.81 9.81 -7.94
CA ALA A 126 -18.32 10.62 -9.05
C ALA A 126 -19.05 10.30 -10.38
N GLN A 127 -19.45 9.04 -10.60
CA GLN A 127 -20.30 8.64 -11.73
C GLN A 127 -21.71 9.21 -11.60
N GLU A 128 -22.29 9.20 -10.40
CA GLU A 128 -23.61 9.77 -10.12
C GLU A 128 -23.60 11.29 -10.31
N ALA A 129 -22.53 11.96 -9.88
CA ALA A 129 -22.29 13.39 -10.09
C ALA A 129 -21.98 13.77 -11.56
N GLY A 130 -21.75 12.77 -12.44
CA GLY A 130 -21.47 13.00 -13.87
C GLY A 130 -20.06 13.51 -14.16
N THR A 131 -19.10 13.35 -13.25
CA THR A 131 -17.69 13.75 -13.44
C THR A 131 -16.83 12.61 -14.01
N VAL A 132 -17.25 11.37 -13.80
CA VAL A 132 -16.61 10.15 -14.28
C VAL A 132 -17.53 9.41 -15.24
N ARG A 133 -16.95 8.81 -16.28
CA ARG A 133 -17.68 8.05 -17.30
C ARG A 133 -18.43 6.85 -16.69
N LYS A 134 -19.65 6.59 -17.19
CA LYS A 134 -20.54 5.56 -16.64
C LYS A 134 -20.51 4.23 -17.40
N ASP A 135 -19.78 4.16 -18.50
CA ASP A 135 -19.64 2.97 -19.33
C ASP A 135 -18.60 1.96 -18.80
N ILE A 136 -17.92 2.31 -17.69
CA ILE A 136 -17.03 1.41 -16.94
C ILE A 136 -17.70 1.10 -15.60
N ASP A 137 -17.73 -0.18 -15.24
CA ASP A 137 -18.18 -0.62 -13.92
C ASP A 137 -17.34 0.01 -12.80
N ALA A 138 -17.99 0.56 -11.77
CA ALA A 138 -17.31 1.28 -10.70
C ALA A 138 -16.31 0.41 -9.91
N LYS A 139 -16.61 -0.89 -9.72
CA LYS A 139 -15.72 -1.82 -9.02
C LYS A 139 -14.50 -2.18 -9.86
N LEU A 140 -14.69 -2.37 -11.17
CA LEU A 140 -13.57 -2.60 -12.09
C LEU A 140 -12.69 -1.35 -12.21
N PHE A 141 -13.28 -0.16 -12.23
CA PHE A 141 -12.50 1.07 -12.19
C PHE A 141 -11.69 1.18 -10.90
N ALA A 142 -12.32 0.90 -9.73
CA ALA A 142 -11.62 0.88 -8.45
C ALA A 142 -10.43 -0.09 -8.47
N PHE A 143 -10.63 -1.29 -9.01
CA PHE A 143 -9.58 -2.29 -9.14
C PHE A 143 -8.43 -1.83 -10.07
N PHE A 144 -8.73 -1.22 -11.21
CA PHE A 144 -7.69 -0.70 -12.11
C PHE A 144 -6.92 0.46 -11.49
N LEU A 145 -7.61 1.35 -10.77
CA LEU A 145 -6.99 2.47 -10.06
C LEU A 145 -6.05 1.96 -8.95
N ASP A 146 -6.51 0.99 -8.16
CA ASP A 146 -5.73 0.36 -7.10
C ASP A 146 -4.48 -0.33 -7.65
N ASN A 147 -4.57 -1.05 -8.77
CA ASN A 147 -3.41 -1.63 -9.46
C ASN A 147 -2.37 -0.58 -9.87
N LEU A 148 -2.79 0.60 -10.32
CA LEU A 148 -1.86 1.70 -10.60
C LEU A 148 -1.14 2.17 -9.34
N PHE A 149 -1.85 2.24 -8.22
CA PHE A 149 -1.29 2.62 -6.92
C PHE A 149 -0.31 1.56 -6.38
N ILE A 150 -0.65 0.28 -6.47
CA ILE A 150 0.23 -0.83 -6.08
C ILE A 150 1.51 -0.81 -6.93
N LEU A 151 1.40 -0.65 -8.27
CA LEU A 151 2.57 -0.56 -9.14
C LEU A 151 3.43 0.67 -8.86
N LEU A 152 2.80 1.80 -8.51
CA LEU A 152 3.52 2.99 -8.07
C LEU A 152 4.28 2.71 -6.77
N GLN A 153 3.64 2.09 -5.78
CA GLN A 153 4.26 1.69 -4.51
C GLN A 153 5.47 0.78 -4.74
N PHE A 154 5.35 -0.26 -5.58
CA PHE A 154 6.47 -1.13 -5.95
C PHE A 154 7.61 -0.35 -6.61
N SER A 155 7.28 0.62 -7.46
CA SER A 155 8.28 1.44 -8.15
C SER A 155 9.12 2.32 -7.20
N TYR A 156 8.65 2.54 -5.98
CA TYR A 156 9.37 3.29 -4.95
C TYR A 156 10.00 2.42 -3.85
N SER A 157 9.65 1.13 -3.76
CA SER A 157 10.06 0.26 -2.65
C SER A 157 10.77 -1.02 -3.05
N CYS A 158 10.49 -1.58 -4.24
CA CYS A 158 11.08 -2.83 -4.72
C CYS A 158 12.21 -2.57 -5.70
N GLU A 159 13.40 -3.13 -5.48
CA GLU A 159 14.59 -2.88 -6.32
C GLU A 159 14.36 -3.17 -7.80
N TYR A 160 13.71 -4.28 -8.15
CA TYR A 160 13.38 -4.60 -9.54
C TYR A 160 12.52 -3.50 -10.19
N TYR A 161 11.50 -3.01 -9.49
CA TYR A 161 10.59 -1.99 -10.02
C TYR A 161 11.23 -0.59 -10.03
N LYS A 162 12.15 -0.30 -9.10
CA LYS A 162 12.96 0.94 -9.13
C LYS A 162 13.83 0.97 -10.38
N GLU A 163 14.58 -0.10 -10.66
CA GLU A 163 15.40 -0.19 -11.87
C GLU A 163 14.54 -0.14 -13.14
N ARG A 164 13.39 -0.81 -13.14
CA ARG A 164 12.44 -0.73 -14.23
C ARG A 164 11.97 0.71 -14.46
N LEU A 165 11.63 1.47 -13.41
CA LEU A 165 11.21 2.87 -13.53
C LEU A 165 12.32 3.75 -14.09
N LYS A 166 13.58 3.58 -13.65
CA LYS A 166 14.74 4.27 -14.21
C LYS A 166 14.92 3.99 -15.70
N LEU A 167 14.78 2.73 -16.13
CA LEU A 167 14.90 2.37 -17.55
C LEU A 167 13.85 3.04 -18.43
N PHE A 168 12.64 3.27 -17.93
CA PHE A 168 11.56 3.90 -18.69
C PHE A 168 11.63 5.43 -18.67
N VAL A 169 12.07 6.04 -17.55
CA VAL A 169 11.93 7.48 -17.33
C VAL A 169 13.29 8.20 -17.23
N GLY A 170 14.33 7.50 -16.78
CA GLY A 170 15.68 8.03 -16.57
C GLY A 170 16.15 7.90 -15.14
N GLU A 171 17.48 7.93 -14.93
CA GLU A 171 18.14 7.72 -13.65
C GLU A 171 17.71 8.72 -12.55
N ASP A 172 17.33 9.91 -12.95
CA ASP A 172 16.97 11.02 -12.06
C ASP A 172 15.48 11.04 -11.65
N VAL A 173 14.72 9.99 -12.02
CA VAL A 173 13.27 9.91 -11.79
C VAL A 173 12.87 10.07 -10.30
N PHE A 174 13.69 9.56 -9.37
CA PHE A 174 13.43 9.67 -7.93
C PHE A 174 13.65 11.07 -7.35
N GLY A 175 14.17 12.01 -8.13
CA GLY A 175 14.17 13.44 -7.83
C GLY A 175 12.99 14.21 -8.42
N LYS A 176 12.07 13.52 -9.13
CA LYS A 176 10.99 14.13 -9.91
C LYS A 176 9.60 13.67 -9.46
N ASP A 177 9.37 13.50 -8.16
CA ASP A 177 8.11 12.96 -7.61
C ASP A 177 6.88 13.74 -8.05
N GLU A 178 6.96 15.07 -8.04
CA GLU A 178 5.84 15.92 -8.49
C GLU A 178 5.52 15.68 -9.97
N LEU A 179 6.53 15.51 -10.81
CA LEU A 179 6.32 15.18 -12.24
C LEU A 179 5.64 13.82 -12.40
N VAL A 180 6.11 12.80 -11.67
CA VAL A 180 5.51 11.45 -11.71
C VAL A 180 4.05 11.50 -11.26
N ALA A 181 3.75 12.20 -10.17
CA ALA A 181 2.40 12.36 -9.65
C ALA A 181 1.50 13.09 -10.66
N GLU A 182 1.97 14.20 -11.22
CA GLU A 182 1.24 14.99 -12.23
C GLU A 182 0.90 14.18 -13.48
N GLN A 183 1.88 13.42 -14.00
CA GLN A 183 1.68 12.64 -15.22
C GLN A 183 0.76 11.43 -14.98
N LEU A 184 0.87 10.77 -13.83
CA LEU A 184 -0.05 9.70 -13.45
C LEU A 184 -1.47 10.24 -13.29
N LEU A 185 -1.63 11.39 -12.66
CA LEU A 185 -2.94 12.04 -12.49
C LEU A 185 -3.56 12.43 -13.85
N LYS A 186 -2.77 12.94 -14.79
CA LYS A 186 -3.22 13.23 -16.17
C LYS A 186 -3.64 11.97 -16.90
N PHE A 187 -2.89 10.87 -16.76
CA PHE A 187 -3.24 9.57 -17.33
C PHE A 187 -4.59 9.07 -16.79
N ILE A 188 -4.77 9.08 -15.47
CA ILE A 188 -6.01 8.68 -14.80
C ILE A 188 -7.16 9.57 -15.27
N LYS A 189 -6.96 10.89 -15.31
CA LYS A 189 -7.97 11.85 -15.78
C LYS A 189 -8.39 11.55 -17.22
N GLY A 190 -7.44 11.36 -18.12
CA GLY A 190 -7.73 11.09 -19.54
C GLY A 190 -8.44 9.76 -19.78
N ALA A 191 -8.19 8.75 -18.92
CA ALA A 191 -8.79 7.44 -19.07
C ALA A 191 -10.23 7.37 -18.53
N PHE A 192 -10.53 8.08 -17.44
CA PHE A 192 -11.73 7.83 -16.64
C PHE A 192 -12.67 9.01 -16.49
N PHE A 193 -12.20 10.26 -16.64
CA PHE A 193 -13.02 11.43 -16.47
C PHE A 193 -13.66 11.87 -17.79
N LEU A 194 -14.84 12.47 -17.69
CA LEU A 194 -15.44 13.13 -18.84
C LEU A 194 -14.69 14.45 -19.09
N ILE A 195 -14.28 14.65 -20.33
CA ILE A 195 -13.59 15.86 -20.82
C ILE A 195 -14.61 16.91 -21.16
#